data_fabfe79c8056a4ffa39011d3ba123933
#
_entry.id   fabfe79c8056a4ffa39011d3ba123933
#
_cell.length_a   1.000
_cell.length_b   1.000
_cell.length_c   1.000
_cell.angle_alpha   90.00
_cell.angle_beta   90.00
_cell.angle_gamma   90.00
#
_symmetry.space_group_name_H-M   'P 1'
#
loop_
_entity.id
_entity.type
_entity.pdbx_description
1 polymer ?
#
loop_
_entity_poly.entity_id
_entity_poly.type
_entity_poly.pdbx_seq_one_letter_code
_entity_poly.pdbx_strand_id
1 'polypeptide(L)'
;MEIDNSFAKEHIDRWTKAWNEHNLKDILSHYSEKILFHSPKVKLVYPNRTSITITNKKDLEEYFSLGLKKFPNLQFVPVEYFLKDHIVIFEYKGTPDNKINWSVMEKFEFNKDGLIEKSSVYYGTEY
;
A
#
# COMPACT_ATOMS: atom_id res chain seq x y z
N MET A 1 4.32 -2.79 19.43
CA MET A 1 3.71 -4.12 19.34
C MET A 1 4.57 -5.02 18.49
N GLU A 2 4.81 -6.21 18.96
CA GLU A 2 5.48 -7.21 18.15
C GLU A 2 4.42 -8.08 17.48
N ILE A 3 4.48 -8.21 16.16
CA ILE A 3 3.50 -8.98 15.40
C ILE A 3 4.05 -10.36 15.08
N ASP A 4 3.14 -11.34 14.93
CA ASP A 4 3.54 -12.70 14.56
C ASP A 4 3.24 -13.00 13.09
N ASN A 5 3.65 -14.19 12.64
CA ASN A 5 3.47 -14.59 11.24
C ASN A 5 2.00 -14.73 10.88
N SER A 6 1.16 -15.16 11.79
CA SER A 6 -0.28 -15.31 11.56
C SER A 6 -0.92 -13.95 11.27
N PHE A 7 -0.59 -12.93 12.06
CA PHE A 7 -1.06 -11.57 11.83
C PHE A 7 -0.58 -11.03 10.47
N ALA A 8 0.71 -11.22 10.17
CA ALA A 8 1.30 -10.74 8.92
C ALA A 8 0.61 -11.36 7.71
N LYS A 9 0.42 -12.68 7.72
CA LYS A 9 -0.22 -13.39 6.62
C LYS A 9 -1.67 -12.95 6.44
N GLU A 10 -2.42 -12.87 7.52
CA GLU A 10 -3.82 -12.43 7.46
C GLU A 10 -3.93 -11.00 6.93
N HIS A 11 -3.03 -10.11 7.40
CA HIS A 11 -3.00 -8.72 6.92
C HIS A 11 -2.77 -8.68 5.41
N ILE A 12 -1.77 -9.40 4.91
CA ILE A 12 -1.43 -9.42 3.49
C ILE A 12 -2.61 -9.95 2.67
N ASP A 13 -3.23 -11.04 3.12
CA ASP A 13 -4.36 -11.64 2.41
C ASP A 13 -5.54 -10.66 2.31
N ARG A 14 -5.87 -9.99 3.41
CA ARG A 14 -7.00 -9.05 3.46
C ARG A 14 -6.70 -7.76 2.69
N TRP A 15 -5.49 -7.23 2.82
CA TRP A 15 -5.04 -6.05 2.11
C TRP A 15 -5.07 -6.29 0.59
N THR A 16 -4.53 -7.43 0.15
CA THR A 16 -4.51 -7.80 -1.27
C THR A 16 -5.92 -7.97 -1.82
N LYS A 17 -6.78 -8.64 -1.07
CA LYS A 17 -8.19 -8.82 -1.47
C LYS A 17 -8.89 -7.47 -1.64
N ALA A 18 -8.73 -6.57 -0.67
CA ALA A 18 -9.35 -5.25 -0.70
C ALA A 18 -8.91 -4.45 -1.94
N TRP A 19 -7.61 -4.46 -2.25
CA TRP A 19 -7.09 -3.78 -3.43
C TRP A 19 -7.60 -4.43 -4.72
N ASN A 20 -7.61 -5.77 -4.81
CA ASN A 20 -8.05 -6.48 -6.01
C ASN A 20 -9.54 -6.33 -6.28
N GLU A 21 -10.33 -6.14 -5.24
CA GLU A 21 -11.75 -5.82 -5.36
C GLU A 21 -12.02 -4.34 -5.57
N HIS A 22 -10.97 -3.50 -5.54
CA HIS A 22 -11.08 -2.04 -5.63
C HIS A 22 -12.02 -1.48 -4.55
N ASN A 23 -12.02 -2.10 -3.38
CA ASN A 23 -12.88 -1.70 -2.26
C ASN A 23 -12.16 -0.67 -1.39
N LEU A 24 -12.35 0.60 -1.70
CA LEU A 24 -11.65 1.70 -1.04
C LEU A 24 -11.85 1.71 0.47
N LYS A 25 -13.06 1.44 0.93
CA LYS A 25 -13.36 1.39 2.37
C LYS A 25 -12.54 0.33 3.09
N ASP A 26 -12.48 -0.88 2.50
CA ASP A 26 -11.71 -1.98 3.09
C ASP A 26 -10.21 -1.71 3.02
N ILE A 27 -9.73 -1.12 1.92
CA ILE A 27 -8.31 -0.71 1.82
C ILE A 27 -7.97 0.23 2.98
N LEU A 28 -8.76 1.29 3.16
CA LEU A 28 -8.50 2.30 4.17
C LEU A 28 -8.63 1.79 5.60
N SER A 29 -9.41 0.72 5.82
CA SER A 29 -9.57 0.13 7.14
C SER A 29 -8.27 -0.39 7.75
N HIS A 30 -7.23 -0.59 6.94
CA HIS A 30 -5.93 -1.06 7.40
C HIS A 30 -5.02 0.07 7.91
N TYR A 31 -5.39 1.33 7.70
CA TYR A 31 -4.51 2.48 7.94
C TYR A 31 -4.97 3.31 9.13
N SER A 32 -3.98 3.82 9.88
CA SER A 32 -4.21 4.74 10.99
C SER A 32 -4.59 6.13 10.47
N GLU A 33 -5.38 6.87 11.25
CA GLU A 33 -5.69 8.28 10.95
C GLU A 33 -4.43 9.14 10.82
N LYS A 34 -3.36 8.76 11.52
CA LYS A 34 -2.07 9.47 11.53
C LYS A 34 -1.06 8.88 10.58
N ILE A 35 -1.51 8.21 9.53
CA ILE A 35 -0.62 7.54 8.58
C ILE A 35 0.40 8.49 7.97
N LEU A 36 1.65 8.00 7.88
CA LEU A 36 2.68 8.60 7.04
C LEU A 36 2.91 7.63 5.87
N PHE A 37 2.58 8.06 4.68
CA PHE A 37 2.64 7.24 3.48
C PHE A 37 3.60 7.87 2.48
N HIS A 38 4.61 7.11 2.05
CA HIS A 38 5.62 7.55 1.08
C HIS A 38 5.54 6.69 -0.17
N SER A 39 5.33 7.32 -1.32
CA SER A 39 5.36 6.60 -2.60
C SER A 39 5.73 7.55 -3.73
N PRO A 40 6.66 7.16 -4.63
CA PRO A 40 6.99 7.98 -5.80
C PRO A 40 5.78 8.18 -6.72
N LYS A 41 4.79 7.29 -6.70
CA LYS A 41 3.58 7.45 -7.51
C LYS A 41 2.67 8.59 -7.06
N VAL A 42 2.89 9.15 -5.88
CA VAL A 42 2.17 10.35 -5.44
C VAL A 42 2.35 11.48 -6.47
N LYS A 43 3.53 11.59 -7.06
CA LYS A 43 3.80 12.59 -8.10
C LYS A 43 3.13 12.29 -9.43
N LEU A 44 2.78 11.04 -9.71
CA LEU A 44 2.02 10.70 -10.91
C LEU A 44 0.59 11.22 -10.81
N VAL A 45 0.01 11.15 -9.62
CA VAL A 45 -1.36 11.62 -9.37
C VAL A 45 -1.39 13.13 -9.17
N TYR A 46 -0.36 13.67 -8.53
CA TYR A 46 -0.22 15.10 -8.22
C TYR A 46 1.10 15.63 -8.78
N PRO A 47 1.18 15.91 -10.10
CA PRO A 47 2.46 16.27 -10.75
C PRO A 47 3.13 17.53 -10.18
N ASN A 48 2.34 18.46 -9.63
CA ASN A 48 2.86 19.72 -9.09
C ASN A 48 3.31 19.61 -7.64
N ARG A 49 3.17 18.46 -7.02
CA ARG A 49 3.53 18.27 -5.64
C ARG A 49 5.03 18.09 -5.50
N THR A 50 5.63 18.73 -4.49
CA THR A 50 7.08 18.61 -4.24
C THR A 50 7.42 17.42 -3.35
N SER A 51 6.44 16.90 -2.60
CA SER A 51 6.62 15.79 -1.66
C SER A 51 5.95 14.53 -2.16
N ILE A 52 6.57 13.38 -1.89
CA ILE A 52 5.99 12.05 -2.13
C ILE A 52 5.29 11.51 -0.87
N THR A 53 5.10 12.35 0.14
CA THR A 53 4.56 11.94 1.44
C THR A 53 3.13 12.44 1.63
N ILE A 54 2.27 11.54 2.08
CA ILE A 54 0.90 11.85 2.52
C ILE A 54 0.86 11.65 4.02
N THR A 55 0.29 12.58 4.76
CA THR A 55 0.43 12.65 6.22
C THR A 55 -0.84 12.41 7.02
N ASN A 56 -1.94 12.08 6.36
CA ASN A 56 -3.20 11.78 7.04
C ASN A 56 -4.09 10.89 6.18
N LYS A 57 -5.05 10.25 6.83
CA LYS A 57 -5.91 9.26 6.17
C LYS A 57 -6.86 9.86 5.15
N LYS A 58 -7.33 11.09 5.39
CA LYS A 58 -8.22 11.77 4.45
C LYS A 58 -7.55 12.00 3.10
N ASP A 59 -6.31 12.48 3.13
CA ASP A 59 -5.54 12.70 1.90
C ASP A 59 -5.16 11.37 1.24
N LEU A 60 -4.90 10.34 2.05
CA LEU A 60 -4.63 9.00 1.53
C LEU A 60 -5.84 8.43 0.80
N GLU A 61 -7.03 8.66 1.33
CA GLU A 61 -8.29 8.24 0.67
C GLU A 61 -8.42 8.87 -0.71
N GLU A 62 -8.18 10.17 -0.82
CA GLU A 62 -8.21 10.86 -2.11
C GLU A 62 -7.19 10.28 -3.08
N TYR A 63 -5.95 10.09 -2.61
CA TYR A 63 -4.88 9.53 -3.45
C TYR A 63 -5.23 8.13 -3.95
N PHE A 64 -5.69 7.24 -3.07
CA PHE A 64 -6.08 5.89 -3.47
C PHE A 64 -7.28 5.90 -4.42
N SER A 65 -8.26 6.76 -4.16
CA SER A 65 -9.42 6.90 -5.04
C SER A 65 -9.01 7.31 -6.46
N LEU A 66 -8.13 8.30 -6.57
CA LEU A 66 -7.63 8.76 -7.86
C LEU A 66 -6.78 7.68 -8.55
N GLY A 67 -5.99 6.94 -7.77
CA GLY A 67 -5.19 5.82 -8.30
C GLY A 67 -6.06 4.72 -8.89
N LEU A 68 -7.12 4.33 -8.19
CA LEU A 68 -8.05 3.31 -8.68
C LEU A 68 -8.78 3.76 -9.94
N LYS A 69 -9.11 5.04 -10.06
CA LYS A 69 -9.70 5.60 -11.27
C LYS A 69 -8.74 5.61 -12.44
N LYS A 70 -7.47 5.93 -12.16
CA LYS A 70 -6.42 5.96 -13.18
C LYS A 70 -6.08 4.57 -13.69
N PHE A 71 -6.16 3.55 -12.82
CA PHE A 71 -5.83 2.17 -13.13
C PHE A 71 -7.01 1.24 -12.84
N PRO A 72 -8.07 1.29 -13.67
CA PRO A 72 -9.32 0.56 -13.37
C PRO A 72 -9.18 -0.96 -13.41
N ASN A 73 -8.10 -1.48 -13.99
CA ASN A 73 -7.85 -2.93 -14.08
C ASN A 73 -6.72 -3.40 -13.15
N LEU A 74 -6.30 -2.54 -12.23
CA LEU A 74 -5.19 -2.85 -11.33
C LEU A 74 -5.46 -4.09 -10.49
N GLN A 75 -4.50 -5.02 -10.49
CA GLN A 75 -4.48 -6.19 -9.63
C GLN A 75 -3.12 -6.32 -8.98
N PHE A 76 -3.08 -6.83 -7.76
CA PHE A 76 -1.84 -7.13 -7.05
C PHE A 76 -1.70 -8.64 -6.85
N VAL A 77 -0.46 -9.12 -7.00
CA VAL A 77 -0.12 -10.54 -6.81
C VAL A 77 1.00 -10.61 -5.77
N PRO A 78 0.74 -11.17 -4.58
CA PRO A 78 1.77 -11.34 -3.56
C PRO A 78 2.89 -12.25 -4.04
N VAL A 79 4.12 -11.93 -3.66
CA VAL A 79 5.30 -12.75 -3.92
C VAL A 79 5.84 -13.30 -2.62
N GLU A 80 6.25 -12.44 -1.70
CA GLU A 80 6.93 -12.84 -0.47
C GLU A 80 6.80 -11.73 0.57
N TYR A 81 6.96 -12.09 1.85
CA TYR A 81 7.02 -11.09 2.90
C TYR A 81 8.01 -11.50 3.99
N PHE A 82 8.52 -10.50 4.69
CA PHE A 82 9.38 -10.66 5.85
C PHE A 82 8.78 -9.89 7.00
N LEU A 83 8.93 -10.39 8.21
CA LEU A 83 8.45 -9.66 9.37
C LEU A 83 9.56 -9.55 10.43
N LYS A 84 9.56 -8.42 11.12
CA LYS A 84 10.45 -8.17 12.23
C LYS A 84 9.79 -7.14 13.14
N ASP A 85 9.61 -7.50 14.42
CA ASP A 85 8.99 -6.66 15.43
C ASP A 85 7.57 -6.25 15.00
N HIS A 86 7.34 -4.97 14.71
CA HIS A 86 6.05 -4.42 14.27
C HIS A 86 6.06 -4.07 12.78
N ILE A 87 7.00 -4.63 12.02
CA ILE A 87 7.24 -4.27 10.62
C ILE A 87 7.03 -5.47 9.72
N VAL A 88 6.32 -5.28 8.62
CA VAL A 88 6.23 -6.24 7.52
C VAL A 88 6.80 -5.59 6.27
N ILE A 89 7.73 -6.27 5.60
CA ILE A 89 8.21 -5.88 4.27
C ILE A 89 7.57 -6.85 3.28
N PHE A 90 6.79 -6.32 2.37
CA PHE A 90 5.94 -7.09 1.47
C PHE A 90 6.35 -6.87 0.03
N GLU A 91 6.73 -7.96 -0.65
CA GLU A 91 7.02 -7.94 -2.08
C GLU A 91 5.78 -8.39 -2.86
N TYR A 92 5.39 -7.63 -3.86
CA TYR A 92 4.27 -8.00 -4.71
C TYR A 92 4.44 -7.42 -6.11
N LYS A 93 3.64 -7.91 -7.04
CA LYS A 93 3.56 -7.38 -8.40
C LYS A 93 2.25 -6.64 -8.55
N GLY A 94 2.29 -5.51 -9.25
CA GLY A 94 1.11 -4.77 -9.64
C GLY A 94 0.93 -4.86 -11.14
N THR A 95 -0.28 -5.16 -11.58
CA THR A 95 -0.62 -5.24 -13.01
C THR A 95 -1.71 -4.22 -13.29
N PRO A 96 -1.32 -2.96 -13.67
CA PRO A 96 -2.31 -1.92 -13.97
C PRO A 96 -3.06 -2.19 -15.27
N ASP A 97 -2.45 -2.95 -16.17
CA ASP A 97 -3.06 -3.43 -17.41
C ASP A 97 -2.39 -4.73 -17.82
N ASN A 98 -2.73 -5.27 -18.98
CA ASN A 98 -2.19 -6.55 -19.44
C ASN A 98 -0.74 -6.46 -19.98
N LYS A 99 -0.14 -5.28 -20.02
CA LYS A 99 1.17 -5.06 -20.67
C LYS A 99 2.27 -4.71 -19.68
N ILE A 100 1.93 -4.10 -18.54
CA ILE A 100 2.89 -3.56 -17.59
C ILE A 100 2.81 -4.33 -16.28
N ASN A 101 3.98 -4.67 -15.74
CA ASN A 101 4.10 -5.28 -14.41
C ASN A 101 4.95 -4.34 -13.54
N TRP A 102 4.37 -3.91 -12.43
CA TRP A 102 5.14 -3.20 -11.41
C TRP A 102 5.76 -4.21 -10.46
N SER A 103 7.04 -4.04 -10.19
CA SER A 103 7.73 -4.79 -9.13
C SER A 103 7.78 -3.89 -7.90
N VAL A 104 7.18 -4.32 -6.79
CA VAL A 104 6.95 -3.46 -5.65
C VAL A 104 7.46 -4.11 -4.36
N MET A 105 8.11 -3.31 -3.54
CA MET A 105 8.37 -3.63 -2.14
C MET A 105 7.69 -2.57 -1.31
N GLU A 106 6.91 -2.98 -0.32
CA GLU A 106 6.25 -2.04 0.57
C GLU A 106 6.53 -2.39 2.01
N LYS A 107 6.93 -1.40 2.79
CA LYS A 107 7.23 -1.56 4.21
C LYS A 107 6.05 -1.02 5.01
N PHE A 108 5.39 -1.90 5.76
CA PHE A 108 4.32 -1.54 6.68
C PHE A 108 4.84 -1.52 8.11
N GLU A 109 4.64 -0.42 8.82
CA GLU A 109 4.92 -0.32 10.25
C GLU A 109 3.59 -0.16 10.97
N PHE A 110 3.28 -1.12 11.87
CA PHE A 110 2.00 -1.19 12.56
C PHE A 110 2.06 -0.52 13.93
N ASN A 111 0.97 0.13 14.31
CA ASN A 111 0.83 0.65 15.66
C ASN A 111 0.27 -0.44 16.60
N LYS A 112 0.09 -0.12 17.87
CA LYS A 112 -0.38 -1.06 18.89
C LYS A 112 -1.80 -1.58 18.64
N ASP A 113 -2.57 -0.90 17.80
CA ASP A 113 -3.93 -1.30 17.43
C ASP A 113 -3.97 -2.16 16.17
N GLY A 114 -2.80 -2.50 15.63
CA GLY A 114 -2.69 -3.32 14.42
C GLY A 114 -2.98 -2.58 13.13
N LEU A 115 -2.95 -1.25 13.16
CA LEU A 115 -3.14 -0.41 11.96
C LEU A 115 -1.80 0.06 11.42
N ILE A 116 -1.75 0.27 10.11
CA ILE A 116 -0.54 0.78 9.46
C ILE A 116 -0.38 2.25 9.82
N GLU A 117 0.69 2.56 10.54
CA GLU A 117 1.04 3.91 10.97
C GLU A 117 2.02 4.57 10.01
N LYS A 118 2.85 3.78 9.35
CA LYS A 118 3.80 4.25 8.37
C LYS A 118 3.92 3.24 7.25
N SER A 119 3.89 3.72 6.02
CA SER A 119 4.09 2.88 4.85
C SER A 119 5.07 3.56 3.90
N SER A 120 6.00 2.78 3.37
CA SER A 120 6.97 3.26 2.37
C SER A 120 6.96 2.29 1.20
N VAL A 121 6.72 2.82 0.00
CA VAL A 121 6.61 2.02 -1.22
C VAL A 121 7.83 2.23 -2.08
N TYR A 122 8.43 1.13 -2.53
CA TYR A 122 9.60 1.13 -3.40
C TYR A 122 9.28 0.36 -4.67
N TYR A 123 9.52 0.98 -5.80
CA TYR A 123 9.31 0.33 -7.10
C TYR A 123 10.63 -0.12 -7.70
N GLY A 124 10.56 -1.18 -8.53
CA GLY A 124 11.68 -1.59 -9.36
C GLY A 124 11.90 -0.57 -10.48
N THR A 125 12.46 -1.03 -11.59
CA THR A 125 12.87 -0.14 -12.68
C THR A 125 11.72 0.47 -13.46
N GLU A 126 10.51 -0.09 -13.34
CA GLU A 126 9.34 0.36 -14.09
C GLU A 126 8.16 0.63 -13.18
N TYR A 127 7.51 1.74 -13.43
CA TYR A 127 6.28 2.09 -12.73
C TYR A 127 5.49 3.17 -13.47
#